data_cf3b429ac34062640604a112bf3337d4
#
_entry.id   cf3b429ac34062640604a112bf3337d4
#
_cell.length_a   1.000
_cell.length_b   1.000
_cell.length_c   1.000
_cell.angle_alpha   90.00
_cell.angle_beta   90.00
_cell.angle_gamma   90.00
#
_symmetry.space_group_name_H-M   'P 1'
#
loop_
_entity.id
_entity.type
_entity.pdbx_description
1 polymer ?
#
loop_
_entity_poly.entity_id
_entity_poly.type
_entity_poly.pdbx_seq_one_letter_code
_entity_poly.pdbx_strand_id
1 'polypeptide(L)'
;MKVALVGLGATGKIVAEYLLGKNVLSMVLCRKNSLHAYSDLGSVLNRRDTNIIVEPCEHLERKIFENKPDVLIDFSSSHFLRDNIKLLAHYGINIVTAVTDYEPAEIEKIKQVALQGKIGVIMAPNITYGVNVLMLLTEIAAELMSDYDFHVLEEHHNRKKDSPSGTAKKIAAKIETILAATLEDKEVPIQAVRSGGIIGKHKVLICGEHDQLEISHQSFSRFAFAEGAYKAAQFIYGKKGLYGMDNVFDAQKIIKKHTVPDDDNQFIAN
;
A
#
# COMPACT_ATOMS: atom_id res chain seq x y z
N MET A 1 18.75 7.33 0.26
CA MET A 1 17.46 7.53 -0.44
C MET A 1 16.82 8.80 0.05
N LYS A 2 16.54 9.72 -0.85
CA LYS A 2 15.77 10.95 -0.60
C LYS A 2 14.33 10.76 -1.06
N VAL A 3 13.37 11.11 -0.23
CA VAL A 3 11.94 10.91 -0.51
C VAL A 3 11.24 12.25 -0.67
N ALA A 4 10.45 12.38 -1.74
CA ALA A 4 9.45 13.42 -1.91
C ALA A 4 8.09 12.91 -1.45
N LEU A 5 7.28 13.75 -0.84
CA LEU A 5 5.90 13.45 -0.48
C LEU A 5 4.93 14.41 -1.17
N VAL A 6 3.87 13.89 -1.75
CA VAL A 6 2.78 14.68 -2.32
C VAL A 6 1.48 14.37 -1.59
N GLY A 7 0.80 15.44 -1.18
CA GLY A 7 -0.47 15.36 -0.45
C GLY A 7 -0.28 15.43 1.07
N LEU A 8 -0.82 16.49 1.69
CA LEU A 8 -0.81 16.75 3.13
C LEU A 8 -2.20 16.69 3.77
N GLY A 9 -3.01 15.71 3.33
CA GLY A 9 -4.24 15.35 4.03
C GLY A 9 -3.95 14.66 5.38
N ALA A 10 -4.99 14.13 6.03
CA ALA A 10 -4.85 13.48 7.34
C ALA A 10 -3.80 12.36 7.37
N THR A 11 -3.75 11.53 6.32
CA THR A 11 -2.75 10.45 6.20
C THR A 11 -1.38 10.99 5.78
N GLY A 12 -1.34 11.92 4.81
CA GLY A 12 -0.07 12.50 4.34
C GLY A 12 0.73 13.20 5.42
N LYS A 13 0.09 13.87 6.39
CA LYS A 13 0.77 14.46 7.55
C LYS A 13 1.47 13.39 8.41
N ILE A 14 0.83 12.25 8.63
CA ILE A 14 1.39 11.13 9.39
C ILE A 14 2.57 10.51 8.64
N VAL A 15 2.45 10.40 7.31
CA VAL A 15 3.55 9.93 6.45
C VAL A 15 4.72 10.91 6.49
N ALA A 16 4.46 12.21 6.40
CA ALA A 16 5.50 13.24 6.53
C ALA A 16 6.24 13.13 7.87
N GLU A 17 5.50 13.01 8.97
CA GLU A 17 6.06 12.84 10.31
C GLU A 17 6.95 11.59 10.42
N TYR A 18 6.48 10.47 9.90
CA TYR A 18 7.24 9.21 9.89
C TYR A 18 8.54 9.32 9.07
N LEU A 19 8.45 9.90 7.87
CA LEU A 19 9.61 10.08 6.98
C LEU A 19 10.63 11.07 7.54
N LEU A 20 10.20 12.12 8.24
CA LEU A 20 11.08 13.01 9.01
C LEU A 20 11.83 12.22 10.08
N GLY A 21 11.15 11.38 10.85
CA GLY A 21 11.78 10.53 11.87
C GLY A 21 12.79 9.52 11.29
N LYS A 22 12.68 9.19 10.00
CA LYS A 22 13.66 8.36 9.25
C LYS A 22 14.77 9.16 8.59
N ASN A 23 14.76 10.49 8.67
CA ASN A 23 15.72 11.40 8.01
C ASN A 23 15.83 11.19 6.49
N VAL A 24 14.71 10.88 5.82
CA VAL A 24 14.69 10.64 4.36
C VAL A 24 13.86 11.67 3.60
N LEU A 25 12.99 12.42 4.27
CA LEU A 25 12.11 13.39 3.62
C LEU A 25 12.91 14.62 3.15
N SER A 26 12.87 14.89 1.85
CA SER A 26 13.61 16.00 1.24
C SER A 26 12.73 17.12 0.72
N MET A 27 11.49 16.83 0.36
CA MET A 27 10.53 17.83 -0.11
C MET A 27 9.09 17.37 0.11
N VAL A 28 8.18 18.33 0.25
CA VAL A 28 6.75 18.08 0.42
C VAL A 28 5.96 18.99 -0.50
N LEU A 29 5.00 18.39 -1.20
CA LEU A 29 4.13 19.11 -2.13
C LEU A 29 2.66 19.02 -1.69
N CYS A 30 1.93 20.09 -1.92
CA CYS A 30 0.50 20.18 -1.69
C CYS A 30 -0.23 20.75 -2.92
N ARG A 31 -1.56 20.66 -2.92
CA ARG A 31 -2.36 21.36 -3.95
C ARG A 31 -2.17 22.88 -3.84
N LYS A 32 -2.32 23.61 -4.95
CA LYS A 32 -2.16 25.06 -5.07
C LYS A 32 -2.85 25.86 -3.96
N ASN A 33 -4.11 25.57 -3.70
CA ASN A 33 -4.94 26.30 -2.74
C ASN A 33 -4.92 25.66 -1.34
N SER A 34 -3.85 24.99 -0.96
CA SER A 34 -3.70 24.43 0.37
C SER A 34 -3.37 25.54 1.37
N LEU A 35 -4.01 25.50 2.55
CA LEU A 35 -3.65 26.39 3.68
C LEU A 35 -2.22 26.15 4.19
N HIS A 36 -1.60 25.05 3.78
CA HIS A 36 -0.24 24.67 4.18
C HIS A 36 0.82 25.11 3.16
N ALA A 37 0.41 25.67 2.01
CA ALA A 37 1.36 26.16 1.01
C ALA A 37 2.27 27.26 1.61
N TYR A 38 3.55 27.15 1.31
CA TYR A 38 4.62 28.06 1.76
C TYR A 38 4.88 28.09 3.27
N SER A 39 4.27 27.18 4.04
CA SER A 39 4.57 27.02 5.47
C SER A 39 5.74 26.05 5.69
N ASP A 40 6.51 26.23 6.77
CA ASP A 40 7.44 25.20 7.21
C ASP A 40 6.66 23.94 7.64
N LEU A 41 7.13 22.77 7.25
CA LEU A 41 6.48 21.50 7.56
C LEU A 41 6.36 21.25 9.07
N GLY A 42 7.33 21.72 9.87
CA GLY A 42 7.26 21.62 11.33
C GLY A 42 6.04 22.35 11.88
N SER A 43 5.76 23.56 11.41
CA SER A 43 4.54 24.30 11.77
C SER A 43 3.27 23.54 11.39
N VAL A 44 3.24 22.90 10.21
CA VAL A 44 2.10 22.11 9.76
C VAL A 44 1.87 20.86 10.62
N LEU A 45 2.94 20.31 11.21
CA LEU A 45 2.93 19.13 12.07
C LEU A 45 2.94 19.46 13.56
N ASN A 46 2.81 20.73 13.94
CA ASN A 46 2.92 21.22 15.33
C ASN A 46 4.24 20.78 16.00
N ARG A 47 5.36 20.92 15.29
CA ARG A 47 6.72 20.59 15.73
C ARG A 47 7.66 21.78 15.56
N ARG A 48 8.93 21.60 15.94
CA ARG A 48 10.00 22.55 15.62
C ARG A 48 10.21 22.65 14.12
N ASP A 49 10.71 23.77 13.65
CA ASP A 49 11.00 24.02 12.24
C ASP A 49 11.87 22.90 11.66
N THR A 50 11.52 22.48 10.45
CA THR A 50 12.17 21.37 9.74
C THR A 50 13.06 21.86 8.61
N ASN A 51 13.01 23.16 8.26
CA ASN A 51 13.60 23.74 7.05
C ASN A 51 13.07 23.13 5.73
N ILE A 52 11.94 22.41 5.79
CA ILE A 52 11.24 21.90 4.62
C ILE A 52 10.01 22.77 4.40
N ILE A 53 10.05 23.60 3.39
CA ILE A 53 8.88 24.39 3.00
C ILE A 53 7.93 23.53 2.17
N VAL A 54 6.65 23.54 2.54
CA VAL A 54 5.58 22.89 1.79
C VAL A 54 5.28 23.70 0.55
N GLU A 55 5.49 23.12 -0.62
CA GLU A 55 5.35 23.82 -1.89
C GLU A 55 4.11 23.37 -2.67
N PRO A 56 3.48 24.24 -3.46
CA PRO A 56 2.46 23.83 -4.41
C PRO A 56 2.99 22.88 -5.48
N CYS A 57 2.16 21.94 -5.95
CA CYS A 57 2.53 20.98 -7.01
C CYS A 57 2.95 21.66 -8.32
N GLU A 58 2.55 22.90 -8.57
CA GLU A 58 3.00 23.69 -9.71
C GLU A 58 4.52 23.94 -9.71
N HIS A 59 5.15 23.87 -8.55
CA HIS A 59 6.59 23.99 -8.40
C HIS A 59 7.34 22.65 -8.47
N LEU A 60 6.67 21.56 -8.84
CA LEU A 60 7.22 20.20 -8.84
C LEU A 60 8.57 20.12 -9.55
N GLU A 61 8.67 20.61 -10.79
CA GLU A 61 9.89 20.50 -11.57
C GLU A 61 11.06 21.26 -10.94
N ARG A 62 10.83 22.50 -10.52
CA ARG A 62 11.82 23.31 -9.79
C ARG A 62 12.30 22.57 -8.54
N LYS A 63 11.36 22.01 -7.76
CA LYS A 63 11.69 21.33 -6.49
C LYS A 63 12.39 20.00 -6.72
N ILE A 64 12.12 19.30 -7.81
CA ILE A 64 12.88 18.12 -8.22
C ILE A 64 14.33 18.51 -8.50
N PHE A 65 14.55 19.57 -9.26
CA PHE A 65 15.90 20.05 -9.61
C PHE A 65 16.70 20.44 -8.36
N GLU A 66 16.07 21.14 -7.40
CA GLU A 66 16.68 21.58 -6.16
C GLU A 66 17.02 20.40 -5.21
N ASN A 67 16.09 19.46 -5.03
CA ASN A 67 16.18 18.44 -3.98
C ASN A 67 16.66 17.08 -4.47
N LYS A 68 16.47 16.76 -5.75
CA LYS A 68 16.86 15.49 -6.40
C LYS A 68 16.37 14.27 -5.60
N PRO A 69 15.03 14.11 -5.44
CA PRO A 69 14.49 12.95 -4.74
C PRO A 69 14.70 11.68 -5.56
N ASP A 70 14.94 10.57 -4.89
CA ASP A 70 15.04 9.25 -5.52
C ASP A 70 13.66 8.61 -5.71
N VAL A 71 12.77 8.83 -4.75
CA VAL A 71 11.41 8.25 -4.71
C VAL A 71 10.40 9.32 -4.36
N LEU A 72 9.26 9.33 -5.05
CA LEU A 72 8.11 10.15 -4.72
C LEU A 72 7.00 9.25 -4.16
N ILE A 73 6.49 9.60 -2.98
CA ILE A 73 5.33 8.96 -2.35
C ILE A 73 4.11 9.87 -2.56
N ASP A 74 3.04 9.32 -3.14
CA ASP A 74 1.83 10.05 -3.50
C ASP A 74 0.62 9.63 -2.65
N PHE A 75 0.12 10.57 -1.85
CA PHE A 75 -1.13 10.51 -1.10
C PHE A 75 -2.10 11.63 -1.52
N SER A 76 -2.08 12.03 -2.77
CA SER A 76 -2.88 13.15 -3.28
C SER A 76 -4.17 12.69 -4.00
N SER A 77 -4.13 12.59 -5.31
CA SER A 77 -5.24 12.15 -6.17
C SER A 77 -4.70 11.60 -7.49
N SER A 78 -5.53 10.83 -8.23
CA SER A 78 -5.19 10.28 -9.55
C SER A 78 -4.73 11.35 -10.54
N HIS A 79 -5.27 12.56 -10.45
CA HIS A 79 -4.87 13.68 -11.31
C HIS A 79 -3.39 14.01 -11.21
N PHE A 80 -2.81 13.97 -9.99
CA PHE A 80 -1.40 14.33 -9.82
C PHE A 80 -0.47 13.43 -10.65
N LEU A 81 -0.58 12.11 -10.47
CA LEU A 81 0.30 11.18 -11.19
C LEU A 81 -0.01 11.15 -12.69
N ARG A 82 -1.30 11.19 -13.08
CA ARG A 82 -1.72 11.27 -14.49
C ARG A 82 -1.05 12.43 -15.23
N ASP A 83 -0.98 13.60 -14.59
CA ASP A 83 -0.49 14.82 -15.21
C ASP A 83 1.04 14.92 -15.16
N ASN A 84 1.70 14.28 -14.17
CA ASN A 84 3.13 14.45 -13.90
C ASN A 84 3.99 13.20 -14.17
N ILE A 85 3.42 12.03 -14.51
CA ILE A 85 4.17 10.77 -14.66
C ILE A 85 5.33 10.88 -15.66
N LYS A 86 5.13 11.62 -16.78
CA LYS A 86 6.18 11.82 -17.80
C LYS A 86 7.34 12.66 -17.28
N LEU A 87 7.05 13.69 -16.49
CA LEU A 87 8.06 14.53 -15.85
C LEU A 87 8.88 13.72 -14.84
N LEU A 88 8.20 12.95 -13.97
CA LEU A 88 8.85 12.09 -12.98
C LEU A 88 9.73 11.04 -13.65
N ALA A 89 9.27 10.44 -14.75
CA ALA A 89 10.04 9.50 -15.55
C ALA A 89 11.27 10.15 -16.21
N HIS A 90 11.13 11.38 -16.71
CA HIS A 90 12.26 12.15 -17.29
C HIS A 90 13.40 12.35 -16.27
N TYR A 91 13.04 12.65 -15.02
CA TYR A 91 14.02 12.81 -13.94
C TYR A 91 14.43 11.50 -13.26
N GLY A 92 13.92 10.35 -13.71
CA GLY A 92 14.28 9.04 -13.17
C GLY A 92 13.76 8.78 -11.75
N ILE A 93 12.67 9.45 -11.34
CA ILE A 93 12.12 9.35 -10.00
C ILE A 93 11.18 8.15 -9.89
N ASN A 94 11.48 7.23 -8.99
CA ASN A 94 10.59 6.12 -8.69
C ASN A 94 9.37 6.57 -7.90
N ILE A 95 8.25 5.85 -8.02
CA ILE A 95 6.96 6.30 -7.50
C ILE A 95 6.32 5.22 -6.65
N VAL A 96 5.76 5.63 -5.50
CA VAL A 96 4.82 4.85 -4.69
C VAL A 96 3.52 5.65 -4.61
N THR A 97 2.43 5.17 -5.20
CA THR A 97 1.14 5.83 -5.09
C THR A 97 0.17 5.01 -4.23
N ALA A 98 -0.42 5.66 -3.23
CA ALA A 98 -1.48 5.11 -2.37
C ALA A 98 -2.89 5.55 -2.83
N VAL A 99 -2.97 6.20 -3.97
CA VAL A 99 -4.22 6.67 -4.58
C VAL A 99 -5.00 5.49 -5.12
N THR A 100 -6.33 5.52 -4.99
CA THR A 100 -7.21 4.36 -5.25
C THR A 100 -8.14 4.53 -6.43
N ASP A 101 -8.28 5.73 -6.97
CA ASP A 101 -9.28 6.14 -7.96
C ASP A 101 -8.73 6.25 -9.40
N TYR A 102 -7.76 5.40 -9.74
CA TYR A 102 -7.27 5.29 -11.12
C TYR A 102 -8.21 4.44 -11.97
N GLU A 103 -8.52 4.94 -13.17
CA GLU A 103 -9.20 4.15 -14.19
C GLU A 103 -8.24 3.12 -14.83
N PRO A 104 -8.75 1.98 -15.34
CA PRO A 104 -7.90 0.95 -15.98
C PRO A 104 -7.00 1.51 -17.09
N ALA A 105 -7.49 2.42 -17.91
CA ALA A 105 -6.72 3.06 -18.97
C ALA A 105 -5.57 3.95 -18.43
N GLU A 106 -5.77 4.57 -17.26
CA GLU A 106 -4.74 5.36 -16.60
C GLU A 106 -3.62 4.45 -16.04
N ILE A 107 -3.99 3.31 -15.48
CA ILE A 107 -3.03 2.29 -14.98
C ILE A 107 -2.15 1.79 -16.13
N GLU A 108 -2.74 1.46 -17.28
CA GLU A 108 -1.98 1.00 -18.45
C GLU A 108 -1.04 2.08 -18.98
N LYS A 109 -1.47 3.34 -19.01
CA LYS A 109 -0.63 4.47 -19.38
C LYS A 109 0.53 4.68 -18.41
N ILE A 110 0.28 4.57 -17.11
CA ILE A 110 1.31 4.64 -16.06
C ILE A 110 2.35 3.54 -16.29
N LYS A 111 1.92 2.30 -16.53
CA LYS A 111 2.79 1.16 -16.84
C LYS A 111 3.67 1.42 -18.06
N GLN A 112 3.07 1.87 -19.15
CA GLN A 112 3.82 2.17 -20.39
C GLN A 112 4.89 3.24 -20.15
N VAL A 113 4.54 4.35 -19.49
CA VAL A 113 5.48 5.43 -19.19
C VAL A 113 6.58 4.96 -18.25
N ALA A 114 6.24 4.15 -17.24
CA ALA A 114 7.24 3.58 -16.32
C ALA A 114 8.28 2.73 -17.05
N LEU A 115 7.84 1.86 -17.96
CA LEU A 115 8.73 1.00 -18.75
C LEU A 115 9.61 1.80 -19.70
N GLN A 116 9.05 2.79 -20.42
CA GLN A 116 9.78 3.67 -21.34
C GLN A 116 10.77 4.58 -20.60
N GLY A 117 10.34 5.19 -19.51
CA GLY A 117 11.14 6.06 -18.65
C GLY A 117 12.12 5.31 -17.75
N LYS A 118 12.08 3.99 -17.76
CA LYS A 118 12.93 3.11 -16.94
C LYS A 118 12.88 3.44 -15.44
N ILE A 119 11.71 3.81 -14.94
CA ILE A 119 11.43 4.02 -13.52
C ILE A 119 10.58 2.88 -12.94
N GLY A 120 10.65 2.72 -11.63
CA GLY A 120 9.76 1.82 -10.90
C GLY A 120 8.53 2.56 -10.36
N VAL A 121 7.35 1.94 -10.48
CA VAL A 121 6.11 2.44 -9.91
C VAL A 121 5.45 1.35 -9.07
N ILE A 122 5.12 1.65 -7.81
CA ILE A 122 4.24 0.80 -7.00
C ILE A 122 2.85 1.40 -6.97
N MET A 123 1.86 0.61 -7.41
CA MET A 123 0.44 0.91 -7.22
C MET A 123 -0.01 0.25 -5.90
N ALA A 124 -0.24 1.05 -4.86
CA ALA A 124 -0.53 0.59 -3.51
C ALA A 124 -1.90 1.12 -2.99
N PRO A 125 -3.02 0.74 -3.61
CA PRO A 125 -4.35 1.17 -3.14
C PRO A 125 -4.63 0.70 -1.71
N ASN A 126 -3.92 -0.31 -1.25
CA ASN A 126 -3.84 -0.74 0.14
C ASN A 126 -2.38 -0.76 0.57
N ILE A 127 -1.91 0.33 1.19
CA ILE A 127 -0.49 0.52 1.49
C ILE A 127 -0.05 -0.11 2.82
N THR A 128 -0.99 -0.55 3.67
CA THR A 128 -0.66 -1.15 4.97
C THR A 128 0.03 -2.50 4.77
N TYR A 129 1.28 -2.63 5.25
CA TYR A 129 2.08 -3.82 5.06
C TYR A 129 1.40 -5.08 5.62
N GLY A 130 0.94 -5.05 6.86
CA GLY A 130 0.36 -6.22 7.54
C GLY A 130 -0.92 -6.75 6.88
N VAL A 131 -1.77 -5.88 6.30
CA VAL A 131 -2.97 -6.36 5.60
C VAL A 131 -2.64 -7.04 4.26
N ASN A 132 -1.55 -6.65 3.61
CA ASN A 132 -1.11 -7.37 2.40
C ASN A 132 -0.52 -8.74 2.76
N VAL A 133 0.16 -8.86 3.92
CA VAL A 133 0.56 -10.18 4.46
C VAL A 133 -0.67 -11.03 4.80
N LEU A 134 -1.71 -10.45 5.42
CA LEU A 134 -2.98 -11.15 5.66
C LEU A 134 -3.57 -11.66 4.34
N MET A 135 -3.62 -10.85 3.29
CA MET A 135 -4.13 -11.26 1.98
C MET A 135 -3.34 -12.46 1.41
N LEU A 136 -2.00 -12.40 1.47
CA LEU A 136 -1.15 -13.51 1.01
C LEU A 136 -1.42 -14.80 1.79
N LEU A 137 -1.47 -14.73 3.12
CA LEU A 137 -1.75 -15.90 3.96
C LEU A 137 -3.14 -16.49 3.68
N THR A 138 -4.11 -15.61 3.40
CA THR A 138 -5.48 -16.02 3.04
C THR A 138 -5.52 -16.70 1.67
N GLU A 139 -4.75 -16.22 0.69
CA GLU A 139 -4.63 -16.89 -0.63
C GLU A 139 -4.06 -18.30 -0.48
N ILE A 140 -2.99 -18.46 0.29
CA ILE A 140 -2.40 -19.78 0.56
C ILE A 140 -3.39 -20.69 1.29
N ALA A 141 -4.11 -20.16 2.29
CA ALA A 141 -5.11 -20.93 3.01
C ALA A 141 -6.28 -21.35 2.09
N ALA A 142 -6.70 -20.48 1.17
CA ALA A 142 -7.77 -20.81 0.22
C ALA A 142 -7.38 -21.94 -0.76
N GLU A 143 -6.12 -21.99 -1.16
CA GLU A 143 -5.61 -23.12 -1.97
C GLU A 143 -5.57 -24.45 -1.19
N LEU A 144 -5.16 -24.40 0.10
CA LEU A 144 -5.00 -25.60 0.93
C LEU A 144 -6.31 -26.12 1.53
N MET A 145 -7.31 -25.25 1.71
CA MET A 145 -8.56 -25.51 2.43
C MET A 145 -9.77 -25.14 1.55
N SER A 146 -9.72 -25.48 0.25
CA SER A 146 -10.73 -25.05 -0.73
C SER A 146 -12.13 -25.60 -0.46
N ASP A 147 -12.25 -26.69 0.29
CA ASP A 147 -13.50 -27.31 0.72
C ASP A 147 -14.12 -26.67 2.00
N TYR A 148 -13.40 -25.74 2.65
CA TYR A 148 -13.89 -25.02 3.83
C TYR A 148 -14.76 -23.82 3.44
N ASP A 149 -15.54 -23.30 4.42
CA ASP A 149 -16.31 -22.08 4.26
C ASP A 149 -15.47 -20.86 4.65
N PHE A 150 -15.45 -19.85 3.78
CA PHE A 150 -14.74 -18.59 4.02
C PHE A 150 -15.71 -17.47 4.35
N HIS A 151 -15.37 -16.65 5.34
CA HIS A 151 -16.10 -15.45 5.71
C HIS A 151 -15.16 -14.31 6.06
N VAL A 152 -15.40 -13.11 5.50
CA VAL A 152 -14.61 -11.92 5.78
C VAL A 152 -15.36 -11.03 6.78
N LEU A 153 -14.69 -10.65 7.88
CA LEU A 153 -15.19 -9.67 8.83
C LEU A 153 -14.28 -8.43 8.80
N GLU A 154 -14.90 -7.25 8.81
CA GLU A 154 -14.14 -6.01 8.88
C GLU A 154 -14.75 -5.01 9.85
N GLU A 155 -13.89 -4.29 10.57
CA GLU A 155 -14.29 -3.31 11.55
C GLU A 155 -13.57 -1.99 11.30
N HIS A 156 -14.32 -0.89 11.21
CA HIS A 156 -13.79 0.46 11.06
C HIS A 156 -14.55 1.47 11.92
N HIS A 157 -14.00 2.67 12.03
CA HIS A 157 -14.65 3.77 12.75
C HIS A 157 -15.99 4.16 12.14
N ASN A 158 -16.87 4.74 12.96
CA ASN A 158 -18.23 5.13 12.59
C ASN A 158 -18.33 6.18 11.47
N ARG A 159 -17.24 6.93 11.17
CA ARG A 159 -17.18 7.93 10.09
C ARG A 159 -16.83 7.36 8.72
N LYS A 160 -16.49 6.06 8.62
CA LYS A 160 -16.17 5.41 7.33
C LYS A 160 -17.46 5.20 6.54
N LYS A 161 -17.53 5.78 5.33
CA LYS A 161 -18.75 5.81 4.51
C LYS A 161 -18.98 4.53 3.71
N ASP A 162 -17.89 3.98 3.14
CA ASP A 162 -17.97 2.75 2.36
C ASP A 162 -18.17 1.53 3.27
N SER A 163 -19.10 0.66 2.91
CA SER A 163 -19.40 -0.59 3.59
C SER A 163 -19.92 -1.62 2.56
N PRO A 164 -19.29 -2.81 2.44
CA PRO A 164 -17.99 -3.18 3.00
C PRO A 164 -16.84 -2.34 2.48
N SER A 165 -15.71 -2.33 3.23
CA SER A 165 -14.51 -1.59 2.83
C SER A 165 -13.89 -2.13 1.54
N GLY A 166 -13.19 -1.27 0.77
CA GLY A 166 -12.46 -1.71 -0.43
C GLY A 166 -11.45 -2.82 -0.14
N THR A 167 -10.83 -2.82 1.05
CA THR A 167 -9.91 -3.89 1.50
C THR A 167 -10.62 -5.21 1.69
N ALA A 168 -11.79 -5.22 2.37
CA ALA A 168 -12.56 -6.43 2.61
C ALA A 168 -13.05 -7.04 1.29
N LYS A 169 -13.56 -6.21 0.37
CA LYS A 169 -13.95 -6.64 -0.99
C LYS A 169 -12.77 -7.26 -1.74
N LYS A 170 -11.58 -6.68 -1.63
CA LYS A 170 -10.37 -7.22 -2.29
C LYS A 170 -9.95 -8.56 -1.69
N ILE A 171 -10.07 -8.74 -0.37
CA ILE A 171 -9.81 -10.02 0.31
C ILE A 171 -10.78 -11.08 -0.22
N ALA A 172 -12.09 -10.81 -0.21
CA ALA A 172 -13.11 -11.73 -0.68
C ALA A 172 -12.89 -12.11 -2.15
N ALA A 173 -12.70 -11.14 -3.04
CA ALA A 173 -12.46 -11.38 -4.46
C ALA A 173 -11.22 -12.26 -4.74
N LYS A 174 -10.16 -12.13 -3.94
CA LYS A 174 -8.98 -13.00 -4.06
C LYS A 174 -9.30 -14.46 -3.69
N ILE A 175 -10.05 -14.66 -2.60
CA ILE A 175 -10.51 -15.98 -2.18
C ILE A 175 -11.41 -16.57 -3.27
N GLU A 176 -12.41 -15.85 -3.73
CA GLU A 176 -13.35 -16.26 -4.79
C GLU A 176 -12.61 -16.67 -6.06
N THR A 177 -11.59 -15.90 -6.48
CA THR A 177 -10.77 -16.24 -7.66
C THR A 177 -10.06 -17.60 -7.51
N ILE A 178 -9.60 -17.94 -6.31
CA ILE A 178 -8.94 -19.21 -6.03
C ILE A 178 -9.97 -20.36 -5.99
N LEU A 179 -11.07 -20.15 -5.27
CA LEU A 179 -12.11 -21.16 -5.13
C LEU A 179 -12.81 -21.49 -6.45
N ALA A 180 -13.00 -20.52 -7.34
CA ALA A 180 -13.57 -20.72 -8.66
C ALA A 180 -12.77 -21.68 -9.56
N ALA A 181 -11.48 -21.91 -9.26
CA ALA A 181 -10.67 -22.89 -9.95
C ALA A 181 -10.94 -24.35 -9.51
N THR A 182 -11.58 -24.55 -8.35
CA THR A 182 -11.80 -25.88 -7.74
C THR A 182 -13.26 -26.20 -7.47
N LEU A 183 -14.12 -25.20 -7.33
CA LEU A 183 -15.54 -25.30 -6.99
C LEU A 183 -16.37 -24.37 -7.89
N GLU A 184 -17.69 -24.61 -7.96
CA GLU A 184 -18.63 -23.68 -8.59
C GLU A 184 -18.58 -22.31 -7.90
N ASP A 185 -18.97 -21.24 -8.61
CA ASP A 185 -18.95 -19.83 -8.15
C ASP A 185 -19.50 -19.70 -6.71
N LYS A 186 -18.60 -19.65 -5.74
CA LYS A 186 -18.93 -19.49 -4.32
C LYS A 186 -18.62 -18.06 -3.91
N GLU A 187 -19.65 -17.28 -3.62
CA GLU A 187 -19.53 -15.94 -3.07
C GLU A 187 -19.01 -16.00 -1.63
N VAL A 188 -18.01 -15.18 -1.31
CA VAL A 188 -17.43 -15.07 0.03
C VAL A 188 -18.14 -13.96 0.80
N PRO A 189 -18.95 -14.27 1.84
CA PRO A 189 -19.69 -13.27 2.59
C PRO A 189 -18.78 -12.28 3.30
N ILE A 190 -19.20 -11.00 3.32
CA ILE A 190 -18.47 -9.94 4.02
C ILE A 190 -19.38 -9.31 5.08
N GLN A 191 -18.97 -9.36 6.34
CA GLN A 191 -19.63 -8.65 7.42
C GLN A 191 -18.83 -7.41 7.82
N ALA A 192 -19.50 -6.25 7.83
CA ALA A 192 -18.90 -4.96 8.11
C ALA A 192 -19.43 -4.34 9.41
N VAL A 193 -18.53 -3.93 10.30
CA VAL A 193 -18.86 -3.23 11.55
C VAL A 193 -18.34 -1.79 11.47
N ARG A 194 -19.15 -0.82 11.90
CA ARG A 194 -18.80 0.60 12.03
C ARG A 194 -18.98 1.01 13.48
N SER A 195 -17.85 1.16 14.22
CA SER A 195 -17.89 1.42 15.66
C SER A 195 -16.71 2.28 16.12
N GLY A 196 -17.00 3.24 16.97
CA GLY A 196 -16.01 4.07 17.68
C GLY A 196 -14.93 4.66 16.79
N GLY A 197 -13.70 4.50 17.21
CA GLY A 197 -12.50 5.01 16.53
C GLY A 197 -11.63 3.93 15.85
N ILE A 198 -12.17 2.75 15.60
CA ILE A 198 -11.42 1.62 15.01
C ILE A 198 -10.81 2.05 13.69
N ILE A 199 -9.49 1.99 13.57
CA ILE A 199 -8.76 2.45 12.38
C ILE A 199 -8.98 1.49 11.21
N GLY A 200 -8.93 0.19 11.50
CA GLY A 200 -9.20 -0.88 10.55
C GLY A 200 -8.77 -2.21 11.13
N LYS A 201 -9.67 -3.17 11.10
CA LYS A 201 -9.42 -4.58 11.42
C LYS A 201 -10.06 -5.43 10.34
N HIS A 202 -9.34 -6.42 9.88
CA HIS A 202 -9.81 -7.39 8.90
C HIS A 202 -9.50 -8.79 9.43
N LYS A 203 -10.48 -9.65 9.34
CA LYS A 203 -10.42 -11.03 9.80
C LYS A 203 -11.00 -11.92 8.71
N VAL A 204 -10.36 -13.04 8.45
CA VAL A 204 -10.89 -14.11 7.63
C VAL A 204 -11.11 -15.32 8.53
N LEU A 205 -12.34 -15.81 8.57
CA LEU A 205 -12.70 -17.08 9.16
C LEU A 205 -12.69 -18.12 8.06
N ILE A 206 -12.11 -19.28 8.34
CA ILE A 206 -12.03 -20.43 7.45
C ILE A 206 -12.55 -21.61 8.28
N CYS A 207 -13.78 -22.05 8.00
CA CYS A 207 -14.52 -22.97 8.86
C CYS A 207 -14.76 -24.30 8.14
N GLY A 208 -14.27 -25.37 8.73
CA GLY A 208 -14.63 -26.74 8.43
C GLY A 208 -15.76 -27.23 9.32
N GLU A 209 -16.14 -28.49 9.17
CA GLU A 209 -17.17 -29.12 10.01
C GLU A 209 -16.70 -29.26 11.47
N HIS A 210 -15.42 -29.45 11.73
CA HIS A 210 -14.89 -29.83 13.02
C HIS A 210 -13.84 -28.86 13.59
N ASP A 211 -13.35 -27.90 12.80
CA ASP A 211 -12.35 -26.92 13.22
C ASP A 211 -12.49 -25.59 12.48
N GLN A 212 -11.73 -24.60 12.92
CA GLN A 212 -11.71 -23.27 12.35
C GLN A 212 -10.28 -22.71 12.35
N LEU A 213 -9.86 -22.12 11.24
CA LEU A 213 -8.70 -21.26 11.16
C LEU A 213 -9.13 -19.79 11.12
N GLU A 214 -8.45 -18.93 11.85
CA GLU A 214 -8.66 -17.48 11.83
C GLU A 214 -7.37 -16.75 11.46
N ILE A 215 -7.42 -15.89 10.44
CA ILE A 215 -6.33 -14.99 10.08
C ILE A 215 -6.80 -13.56 10.28
N SER A 216 -6.11 -12.78 11.10
CA SER A 216 -6.57 -11.45 11.44
C SER A 216 -5.44 -10.40 11.42
N HIS A 217 -5.77 -9.19 11.00
CA HIS A 217 -4.90 -8.01 11.03
C HIS A 217 -5.65 -6.82 11.61
N GLN A 218 -5.01 -6.08 12.50
CA GLN A 218 -5.55 -4.85 13.08
C GLN A 218 -4.52 -3.72 13.02
N SER A 219 -4.93 -2.56 12.53
CA SER A 219 -4.14 -1.33 12.59
C SER A 219 -4.39 -0.59 13.91
N PHE A 220 -3.39 -0.45 14.75
CA PHE A 220 -3.49 0.30 16.02
C PHE A 220 -3.34 1.82 15.81
N SER A 221 -2.65 2.23 14.75
CA SER A 221 -2.48 3.62 14.40
C SER A 221 -2.36 3.80 12.88
N ARG A 222 -2.58 5.04 12.41
CA ARG A 222 -2.35 5.37 11.00
C ARG A 222 -0.86 5.38 10.62
N PHE A 223 0.06 5.27 11.57
CA PHE A 223 1.48 5.03 11.28
C PHE A 223 1.71 3.73 10.50
N ALA A 224 0.79 2.74 10.57
CA ALA A 224 0.84 1.55 9.72
C ALA A 224 0.84 1.87 8.22
N PHE A 225 0.14 2.93 7.79
CA PHE A 225 0.18 3.42 6.40
C PHE A 225 1.54 4.05 6.06
N ALA A 226 2.09 4.83 6.98
CA ALA A 226 3.39 5.48 6.79
C ALA A 226 4.54 4.47 6.74
N GLU A 227 4.51 3.45 7.58
CA GLU A 227 5.46 2.35 7.57
C GLU A 227 5.38 1.57 6.25
N GLY A 228 4.16 1.25 5.78
CA GLY A 228 3.96 0.57 4.50
C GLY A 228 4.49 1.40 3.33
N ALA A 229 4.23 2.72 3.31
CA ALA A 229 4.74 3.63 2.29
C ALA A 229 6.28 3.69 2.28
N TYR A 230 6.90 3.70 3.45
CA TYR A 230 8.36 3.71 3.58
C TYR A 230 8.97 2.39 3.10
N LYS A 231 8.41 1.23 3.48
CA LYS A 231 8.85 -0.09 2.98
C LYS A 231 8.71 -0.20 1.46
N ALA A 232 7.60 0.31 0.92
CA ALA A 232 7.40 0.39 -0.52
C ALA A 232 8.44 1.28 -1.21
N ALA A 233 8.77 2.44 -0.63
CA ALA A 233 9.81 3.32 -1.14
C ALA A 233 11.21 2.66 -1.11
N GLN A 234 11.54 1.95 -0.05
CA GLN A 234 12.79 1.18 0.03
C GLN A 234 12.86 0.08 -1.03
N PHE A 235 11.75 -0.63 -1.26
CA PHE A 235 11.69 -1.69 -2.25
C PHE A 235 11.86 -1.15 -3.67
N ILE A 236 11.19 -0.05 -4.02
CA ILE A 236 11.15 0.46 -5.39
C ILE A 236 12.42 1.21 -5.78
N TYR A 237 13.20 1.65 -4.81
CA TYR A 237 14.43 2.41 -5.05
C TYR A 237 15.38 1.67 -6.00
N GLY A 238 15.69 2.28 -7.13
CA GLY A 238 16.55 1.73 -8.18
C GLY A 238 15.91 0.63 -9.06
N LYS A 239 14.64 0.27 -8.83
CA LYS A 239 13.91 -0.70 -9.67
C LYS A 239 13.23 -0.05 -10.85
N LYS A 240 12.80 -0.86 -11.82
CA LYS A 240 12.10 -0.45 -13.05
C LYS A 240 10.91 -1.36 -13.26
N GLY A 241 9.79 -0.79 -13.72
CA GLY A 241 8.56 -1.53 -14.00
C GLY A 241 7.41 -1.20 -13.06
N LEU A 242 6.30 -1.90 -13.21
CA LEU A 242 5.09 -1.75 -12.39
C LEU A 242 5.01 -2.87 -11.36
N TYR A 243 4.73 -2.51 -10.12
CA TYR A 243 4.69 -3.40 -8.96
C TYR A 243 3.43 -3.15 -8.12
N GLY A 244 3.02 -4.16 -7.36
CA GLY A 244 2.06 -4.05 -6.27
C GLY A 244 2.73 -4.19 -4.90
N MET A 245 1.93 -4.13 -3.84
CA MET A 245 2.42 -4.35 -2.47
C MET A 245 2.83 -5.80 -2.20
N ASP A 246 2.30 -6.76 -2.94
CA ASP A 246 2.67 -8.18 -2.94
C ASP A 246 4.13 -8.39 -3.35
N ASN A 247 4.68 -7.54 -4.20
CA ASN A 247 6.10 -7.59 -4.58
C ASN A 247 7.03 -7.03 -3.50
N VAL A 248 6.53 -6.21 -2.57
CA VAL A 248 7.35 -5.58 -1.51
C VAL A 248 7.87 -6.60 -0.49
N PHE A 249 7.11 -7.66 -0.24
CA PHE A 249 7.60 -8.82 0.50
C PHE A 249 7.87 -9.94 -0.51
N ASP A 250 9.09 -10.40 -0.62
CA ASP A 250 9.50 -11.47 -1.53
C ASP A 250 8.85 -12.82 -1.09
N ALA A 251 7.52 -12.89 -1.26
CA ALA A 251 6.68 -13.99 -0.80
C ALA A 251 7.12 -15.32 -1.41
N GLN A 252 7.43 -15.32 -2.72
CA GLN A 252 7.88 -16.51 -3.42
C GLN A 252 9.19 -17.06 -2.85
N LYS A 253 10.13 -16.20 -2.51
CA LYS A 253 11.39 -16.61 -1.89
C LYS A 253 11.18 -17.16 -0.49
N ILE A 254 10.28 -16.53 0.29
CA ILE A 254 9.96 -16.98 1.65
C ILE A 254 9.28 -18.35 1.59
N ILE A 255 8.26 -18.52 0.74
CA ILE A 255 7.55 -19.80 0.56
C ILE A 255 8.53 -20.88 0.10
N LYS A 256 9.33 -20.62 -0.94
CA LYS A 256 10.34 -21.58 -1.42
C LYS A 256 11.29 -22.03 -0.33
N LYS A 257 11.76 -21.12 0.53
CA LYS A 257 12.66 -21.45 1.64
C LYS A 257 12.05 -22.42 2.65
N HIS A 258 10.73 -22.41 2.81
CA HIS A 258 10.02 -23.23 3.80
C HIS A 258 9.34 -24.47 3.21
N THR A 259 9.22 -24.57 1.88
CA THR A 259 8.55 -25.68 1.19
C THR A 259 9.50 -26.60 0.45
N VAL A 260 10.73 -26.15 0.15
CA VAL A 260 11.76 -27.05 -0.40
C VAL A 260 12.49 -27.65 0.80
N PRO A 261 12.50 -28.98 1.01
CA PRO A 261 13.33 -29.61 2.02
C PRO A 261 14.79 -29.22 1.74
N ASP A 262 15.53 -28.79 2.77
CA ASP A 262 16.98 -28.84 2.70
C ASP A 262 17.34 -30.31 2.45
N ASP A 263 18.14 -30.61 1.43
CA ASP A 263 18.56 -31.98 1.04
C ASP A 263 19.23 -32.74 2.20
N ASP A 264 19.52 -32.08 3.32
CA ASP A 264 20.14 -32.64 4.51
C ASP A 264 19.15 -33.09 5.62
N ASN A 265 17.84 -32.84 5.48
CA ASN A 265 16.84 -33.31 6.45
C ASN A 265 16.29 -34.66 6.05
N GLN A 266 17.04 -35.72 6.30
CA GLN A 266 16.50 -37.07 6.39
C GLN A 266 15.43 -37.09 7.49
N PHE A 267 14.16 -37.16 7.10
CA PHE A 267 13.07 -37.54 8.00
C PHE A 267 13.40 -38.92 8.56
N ILE A 268 13.83 -38.98 9.82
CA ILE A 268 13.86 -40.22 10.57
C ILE A 268 12.39 -40.56 10.85
N ALA A 269 11.82 -41.44 10.01
CA ALA A 269 10.56 -42.08 10.32
C ALA A 269 10.83 -43.03 11.48
N ASN A 270 10.26 -42.75 12.62
CA ASN A 270 10.09 -43.72 13.73
C ASN A 270 8.66 -44.23 13.67
#